data_966bffa7c05425789123d41caf7bdf0a
#
_entry.id   966bffa7c05425789123d41caf7bdf0a
#
_cell.length_a   1.000
_cell.length_b   1.000
_cell.length_c   1.000
_cell.angle_alpha   90.00
_cell.angle_beta   90.00
_cell.angle_gamma   90.00
#
_symmetry.space_group_name_H-M   'P 1'
#
loop_
_entity.id
_entity.type
_entity.pdbx_description
1 polymer ?
#
loop_
_entity_poly.entity_id
_entity_poly.type
_entity_poly.pdbx_seq_one_letter_code
_entity_poly.pdbx_strand_id
1 'polypeptide(L)'
;LGETLASVQASPTEVAERHLLREKVTQALGRLPEKEQQVITGMYLEDKTAQSMADAIDISLGHVYHLQKKGVRRIRGMLSRFIHDFNKS
;
A
#
# COMPACT_ATOMS: atom_id res chain seq x y z
N LEU A 1 29.01 9.46 11.18
CA LEU A 1 27.81 8.64 10.99
C LEU A 1 26.56 9.47 11.01
N GLY A 2 26.54 10.50 11.84
CA GLY A 2 25.45 11.47 11.80
C GLY A 2 25.33 12.12 10.43
N GLU A 3 26.47 12.37 9.82
CA GLU A 3 26.47 12.94 8.49
C GLU A 3 25.86 11.99 7.48
N THR A 4 26.11 10.70 7.63
CA THR A 4 25.53 9.72 6.75
C THR A 4 24.02 9.73 6.86
N LEU A 5 23.51 9.79 8.08
CA LEU A 5 22.07 9.87 8.28
C LEU A 5 21.50 11.15 7.68
N ALA A 6 22.19 12.26 7.90
CA ALA A 6 21.74 13.53 7.36
C ALA A 6 21.74 13.50 5.84
N SER A 7 22.75 12.88 5.24
CA SER A 7 22.84 12.81 3.79
C SER A 7 21.77 11.89 3.20
N VAL A 8 21.30 10.93 3.98
CA VAL A 8 20.26 10.02 3.53
C VAL A 8 18.88 10.66 3.68
N GLN A 9 18.75 11.63 4.54
CA GLN A 9 17.48 12.29 4.72
C GLN A 9 17.05 12.97 3.43
N ALA A 10 15.79 12.79 3.12
CA ALA A 10 15.20 13.41 1.95
C ALA A 10 15.12 14.92 2.14
N SER A 11 15.14 15.66 1.05
CA SER A 11 14.86 17.09 1.07
C SER A 11 13.45 17.32 1.61
N PRO A 12 13.13 18.51 2.09
CA PRO A 12 11.76 18.81 2.53
C PRO A 12 10.72 18.48 1.47
N THR A 13 11.03 18.71 0.20
CA THR A 13 10.13 18.37 -0.89
C THR A 13 9.91 16.86 -0.98
N GLU A 14 10.98 16.07 -0.88
CA GLU A 14 10.88 14.62 -0.94
C GLU A 14 10.10 14.07 0.26
N VAL A 15 10.30 14.63 1.44
CA VAL A 15 9.55 14.23 2.62
C VAL A 15 8.06 14.50 2.42
N ALA A 16 7.73 15.67 1.91
CA ALA A 16 6.34 16.04 1.63
C ALA A 16 5.71 15.11 0.60
N GLU A 17 6.47 14.76 -0.45
CA GLU A 17 5.98 13.85 -1.48
C GLU A 17 5.71 12.45 -0.92
N ARG A 18 6.62 11.93 -0.08
CA ARG A 18 6.42 10.63 0.55
C ARG A 18 5.19 10.63 1.46
N HIS A 19 5.02 11.70 2.21
CA HIS A 19 3.87 11.83 3.10
C HIS A 19 2.58 11.85 2.30
N LEU A 20 2.55 12.62 1.22
CA LEU A 20 1.39 12.71 0.35
C LEU A 20 1.07 11.35 -0.29
N LEU A 21 2.10 10.64 -0.75
CA LEU A 21 1.92 9.33 -1.34
C LEU A 21 1.37 8.34 -0.31
N ARG A 22 1.88 8.39 0.92
CA ARG A 22 1.38 7.55 2.00
C ARG A 22 -0.10 7.82 2.27
N GLU A 23 -0.49 9.08 2.28
CA GLU A 23 -1.90 9.44 2.45
C GLU A 23 -2.74 8.87 1.32
N LYS A 24 -2.27 8.94 0.08
CA LYS A 24 -3.00 8.42 -1.07
C LYS A 24 -3.13 6.91 -1.01
N VAL A 25 -2.09 6.22 -0.57
CA VAL A 25 -2.15 4.76 -0.38
C VAL A 25 -3.17 4.43 0.70
N THR A 26 -3.16 5.15 1.81
CA THR A 26 -4.11 4.94 2.90
C THR A 26 -5.54 5.16 2.42
N GLN A 27 -5.77 6.21 1.65
CA GLN A 27 -7.10 6.49 1.09
C GLN A 27 -7.52 5.38 0.13
N ALA A 28 -6.60 4.92 -0.70
CA ALA A 28 -6.88 3.83 -1.64
C ALA A 28 -7.27 2.55 -0.90
N LEU A 29 -6.54 2.22 0.17
CA LEU A 29 -6.87 1.07 1.00
C LEU A 29 -8.29 1.17 1.55
N GLY A 30 -8.69 2.36 2.00
CA GLY A 30 -10.03 2.57 2.53
C GLY A 30 -11.14 2.41 1.50
N ARG A 31 -10.81 2.45 0.22
CA ARG A 31 -11.78 2.26 -0.86
C ARG A 31 -11.92 0.82 -1.34
N LEU A 32 -11.04 -0.06 -0.84
CA LEU A 32 -11.11 -1.47 -1.21
C LEU A 32 -12.27 -2.17 -0.51
N PRO A 33 -12.84 -3.22 -1.13
CA PRO A 33 -13.74 -4.10 -0.40
C PRO A 33 -13.07 -4.62 0.86
N GLU A 34 -13.85 -4.88 1.90
CA GLU A 34 -13.33 -5.22 3.22
C GLU A 34 -12.29 -6.34 3.20
N LYS A 35 -12.58 -7.44 2.49
CA LYS A 35 -11.67 -8.58 2.46
C LYS A 35 -10.36 -8.26 1.73
N GLU A 36 -10.44 -7.51 0.64
CA GLU A 36 -9.23 -7.08 -0.07
C GLU A 36 -8.40 -6.17 0.82
N GLN A 37 -9.05 -5.24 1.51
CA GLN A 37 -8.38 -4.33 2.43
C GLN A 37 -7.67 -5.11 3.54
N GLN A 38 -8.34 -6.09 4.14
CA GLN A 38 -7.77 -6.91 5.19
C GLN A 38 -6.53 -7.67 4.70
N VAL A 39 -6.61 -8.27 3.53
CA VAL A 39 -5.49 -9.02 2.96
C VAL A 39 -4.31 -8.11 2.67
N ILE A 40 -4.55 -7.00 2.02
CA ILE A 40 -3.47 -6.07 1.68
C ILE A 40 -2.83 -5.50 2.95
N THR A 41 -3.64 -5.05 3.88
CA THR A 41 -3.13 -4.52 5.15
C THR A 41 -2.33 -5.57 5.91
N GLY A 42 -2.86 -6.78 6.02
CA GLY A 42 -2.20 -7.85 6.74
C GLY A 42 -0.86 -8.24 6.12
N MET A 43 -0.83 -8.40 4.81
CA MET A 43 0.37 -8.89 4.13
C MET A 43 1.45 -7.82 3.94
N TYR A 44 1.06 -6.58 3.69
CA TYR A 44 2.03 -5.52 3.35
C TYR A 44 2.36 -4.60 4.51
N LEU A 45 1.45 -4.39 5.44
CA LEU A 45 1.69 -3.50 6.57
C LEU A 45 1.99 -4.25 7.87
N GLU A 46 1.49 -5.47 8.01
CA GLU A 46 1.65 -6.25 9.25
C GLU A 46 2.54 -7.48 9.05
N ASP A 47 3.14 -7.62 7.89
CA ASP A 47 4.06 -8.71 7.56
C ASP A 47 3.48 -10.11 7.76
N LYS A 48 2.18 -10.26 7.59
CA LYS A 48 1.53 -11.56 7.71
C LYS A 48 1.70 -12.36 6.43
N THR A 49 1.75 -13.70 6.59
CA THR A 49 1.82 -14.58 5.44
C THR A 49 0.43 -14.78 4.85
N ALA A 50 0.38 -15.22 3.59
CA ALA A 50 -0.89 -15.55 2.95
C ALA A 50 -1.63 -16.64 3.72
N GLN A 51 -0.89 -17.65 4.23
CA GLN A 51 -1.50 -18.71 5.02
C GLN A 51 -2.10 -18.17 6.32
N SER A 52 -1.38 -17.29 6.99
CA SER A 52 -1.87 -16.65 8.20
C SER A 52 -3.15 -15.87 7.93
N MET A 53 -3.21 -15.16 6.80
CA MET A 53 -4.42 -14.44 6.42
C MET A 53 -5.57 -15.38 6.10
N ALA A 54 -5.29 -16.48 5.40
CA ALA A 54 -6.31 -17.48 5.10
C ALA A 54 -6.96 -18.00 6.38
N ASP A 55 -6.13 -18.30 7.37
CA ASP A 55 -6.62 -18.79 8.66
C ASP A 55 -7.39 -17.70 9.41
N ALA A 56 -6.89 -16.48 9.38
CA ALA A 56 -7.48 -15.38 10.16
C ALA A 56 -8.87 -14.99 9.66
N ILE A 57 -9.09 -15.00 8.35
CA ILE A 57 -10.38 -14.59 7.78
C ILE A 57 -11.17 -15.76 7.21
N ASP A 58 -10.71 -16.97 7.49
CA ASP A 58 -11.42 -18.22 7.18
C ASP A 58 -11.75 -18.35 5.68
N ILE A 59 -10.72 -18.23 4.86
CA ILE A 59 -10.84 -18.45 3.42
C ILE A 59 -9.70 -19.33 2.95
N SER A 60 -9.76 -19.81 1.71
CA SER A 60 -8.71 -20.63 1.14
C SER A 60 -7.49 -19.79 0.81
N LEU A 61 -6.33 -20.44 0.77
CA LEU A 61 -5.09 -19.79 0.39
C LEU A 61 -5.18 -19.20 -1.02
N GLY A 62 -5.79 -19.94 -1.95
CA GLY A 62 -5.99 -19.43 -3.30
C GLY A 62 -6.84 -18.18 -3.33
N HIS A 63 -7.84 -18.12 -2.46
CA HIS A 63 -8.70 -16.93 -2.37
C HIS A 63 -7.92 -15.75 -1.83
N VAL A 64 -7.01 -15.96 -0.87
CA VAL A 64 -6.14 -14.89 -0.39
C VAL A 64 -5.33 -14.29 -1.53
N TYR A 65 -4.69 -15.14 -2.34
CA TYR A 65 -3.92 -14.67 -3.49
C TYR A 65 -4.79 -13.93 -4.51
N HIS A 66 -6.01 -14.41 -4.70
CA HIS A 66 -6.95 -13.73 -5.60
C HIS A 66 -7.28 -12.32 -5.10
N LEU A 67 -7.59 -12.21 -3.80
CA LEU A 67 -7.90 -10.92 -3.19
C LEU A 67 -6.68 -9.99 -3.22
N GLN A 68 -5.49 -10.54 -2.99
CA GLN A 68 -4.26 -9.77 -3.07
C GLN A 68 -4.07 -9.17 -4.46
N LYS A 69 -4.22 -9.99 -5.49
CA LYS A 69 -4.09 -9.53 -6.88
C LYS A 69 -5.09 -8.43 -7.20
N LYS A 70 -6.34 -8.63 -6.83
CA LYS A 70 -7.39 -7.65 -7.09
C LYS A 70 -7.12 -6.35 -6.35
N GLY A 71 -6.75 -6.45 -5.06
CA GLY A 71 -6.46 -5.28 -4.25
C GLY A 71 -5.31 -4.47 -4.79
N VAL A 72 -4.21 -5.14 -5.15
CA VAL A 72 -3.05 -4.48 -5.71
C VAL A 72 -3.41 -3.79 -7.03
N ARG A 73 -4.18 -4.45 -7.88
CA ARG A 73 -4.60 -3.88 -9.15
C ARG A 73 -5.42 -2.60 -8.95
N ARG A 74 -6.35 -2.63 -8.00
CA ARG A 74 -7.18 -1.45 -7.70
C ARG A 74 -6.34 -0.30 -7.17
N ILE A 75 -5.42 -0.60 -6.26
CA ILE A 75 -4.53 0.42 -5.70
C ILE A 75 -3.66 1.03 -6.80
N ARG A 76 -3.11 0.20 -7.68
CA ARG A 76 -2.32 0.69 -8.81
C ARG A 76 -3.11 1.65 -9.68
N GLY A 77 -4.36 1.30 -9.96
CA GLY A 77 -5.22 2.18 -10.77
C GLY A 77 -5.44 3.52 -10.12
N MET A 78 -5.72 3.51 -8.81
CA MET A 78 -5.94 4.76 -8.07
C MET A 78 -4.67 5.60 -8.00
N LEU A 79 -3.53 4.96 -7.71
CA LEU A 79 -2.25 5.66 -7.63
C LEU A 79 -1.78 6.16 -8.99
N SER A 80 -2.06 5.41 -10.05
CA SER A 80 -1.73 5.83 -11.40
C SER A 80 -2.42 7.15 -11.76
N ARG A 81 -3.69 7.27 -11.41
CA ARG A 81 -4.43 8.51 -11.61
C ARG A 81 -3.82 9.65 -10.81
N PHE A 82 -3.48 9.39 -9.55
CA PHE A 82 -2.87 10.40 -8.71
C PHE A 82 -1.54 10.86 -9.28
N ILE A 83 -0.69 9.93 -9.68
CA ILE A 83 0.62 10.24 -10.24
C ILE A 83 0.48 11.02 -11.54
N HIS A 84 -0.47 10.63 -12.38
CA HIS A 84 -0.74 11.34 -13.62
C HIS A 84 -1.12 12.80 -13.34
N ASP A 85 -2.05 13.01 -12.43
CA ASP A 85 -2.51 14.35 -12.08
C ASP A 85 -1.38 15.16 -11.43
N PHE A 86 -0.57 14.51 -10.60
CA PHE A 86 0.55 15.17 -9.94
C PHE A 86 1.60 15.63 -10.95
N ASN A 87 1.94 14.78 -11.92
CA ASN A 87 2.93 15.08 -12.94
C ASN A 87 2.42 16.11 -13.94
N LYS A 88 1.11 16.24 -14.06
CA LYS A 88 0.50 17.16 -15.00
C LYS A 88 0.61 18.60 -14.54
N SER A 89 0.74 18.82 -13.26
CA SER A 89 0.94 20.18 -12.75
C SER A 89 2.40 20.55 -12.77
#